data_448c2234f19db072548645530f9bc4c0
#
_entry.id   448c2234f19db072548645530f9bc4c0
#
_cell.length_a   1.000
_cell.length_b   1.000
_cell.length_c   1.000
_cell.angle_alpha   90.00
_cell.angle_beta   90.00
_cell.angle_gamma   90.00
#
_symmetry.space_group_name_H-M   'P 1'
#
loop_
_entity.id
_entity.type
_entity.pdbx_description
1 polymer ?
#
loop_
_entity_poly.entity_id
_entity_poly.type
_entity_poly.pdbx_seq_one_letter_code
_entity_poly.pdbx_strand_id
1 'polypeptide(L)'
;MKRILLSLVIVVLSLEAFAQVPYFAGTVGDGKLYGYTSLKVRPGINAQETYSCFQYGIGDHFAAGTDIYTGVGSTYWGFLVRYGLKINPWFGIGAQVTPSFNLNDSFKYSYTTGAIYMNGQITKDGKLFWCSNTWFGLNKDADNTYTNWEYLGYTFKAGKNSITPMIGAIHSWKFEQDVDLTVGAYYSIGKFNIYLWGNDFFKDNPRIVAGVDFAL
;
A
#
# COMPACT_ATOMS: atom_id res chain seq x y z
N MET A 1 21.08 11.04 -34.12
CA MET A 1 20.78 11.55 -32.78
C MET A 1 19.30 11.95 -32.59
N LYS A 2 18.68 12.83 -33.40
CA LYS A 2 17.25 13.21 -33.23
C LYS A 2 16.26 12.05 -33.26
N ARG A 3 16.46 11.02 -34.09
CA ARG A 3 15.59 9.82 -34.17
C ARG A 3 15.68 8.91 -32.95
N ILE A 4 16.85 8.80 -32.33
CA ILE A 4 17.06 8.03 -31.10
C ILE A 4 16.41 8.75 -29.91
N LEU A 5 16.50 10.07 -29.86
CA LEU A 5 15.83 10.87 -28.84
C LEU A 5 14.31 10.77 -28.94
N LEU A 6 13.77 10.78 -30.19
CA LEU A 6 12.34 10.65 -30.43
C LEU A 6 11.84 9.25 -30.05
N SER A 7 12.62 8.21 -30.35
CA SER A 7 12.30 6.82 -29.93
C SER A 7 12.34 6.66 -28.42
N LEU A 8 13.30 7.28 -27.73
CA LEU A 8 13.38 7.29 -26.26
C LEU A 8 12.18 8.03 -25.63
N VAL A 9 11.78 9.17 -26.23
CA VAL A 9 10.61 9.94 -25.78
C VAL A 9 9.31 9.17 -26.03
N ILE A 10 9.18 8.43 -27.14
CA ILE A 10 8.01 7.60 -27.42
C ILE A 10 7.94 6.39 -26.49
N VAL A 11 9.07 5.76 -26.16
CA VAL A 11 9.14 4.67 -25.17
C VAL A 11 8.80 5.16 -23.77
N VAL A 12 9.20 6.38 -23.40
CA VAL A 12 8.84 6.99 -22.11
C VAL A 12 7.35 7.40 -22.06
N LEU A 13 6.74 7.72 -23.21
CA LEU A 13 5.31 8.10 -23.28
C LEU A 13 4.35 6.90 -23.38
N SER A 14 4.85 5.70 -23.72
CA SER A 14 4.02 4.49 -23.85
C SER A 14 3.95 3.62 -22.59
N LEU A 15 4.69 3.96 -21.54
CA LEU A 15 4.56 3.34 -20.23
C LEU A 15 3.50 4.10 -19.42
N GLU A 16 2.24 3.78 -19.65
CA GLU A 16 1.18 4.02 -18.66
C GLU A 16 1.44 3.10 -17.46
N ALA A 17 2.51 3.37 -16.73
CA ALA A 17 2.70 2.82 -15.41
C ALA A 17 1.71 3.56 -14.51
N PHE A 18 0.51 3.02 -14.35
CA PHE A 18 -0.36 3.42 -13.26
C PHE A 18 0.42 3.15 -11.98
N ALA A 19 0.76 4.20 -11.24
CA ALA A 19 1.28 4.02 -9.89
C ALA A 19 0.27 3.15 -9.15
N GLN A 20 0.71 2.00 -8.68
CA GLN A 20 -0.17 1.01 -8.11
C GLN A 20 -0.55 1.46 -6.71
N VAL A 21 -1.84 1.60 -6.44
CA VAL A 21 -2.31 1.84 -5.07
C VAL A 21 -1.72 0.75 -4.17
N PRO A 22 -1.09 1.09 -3.02
CA PRO A 22 -0.33 0.14 -2.17
C PRO A 22 -1.10 -1.10 -1.75
N TYR A 23 -2.40 -1.06 -1.86
CA TYR A 23 -3.33 -2.08 -1.38
C TYR A 23 -3.79 -3.09 -2.44
N PHE A 24 -3.25 -3.03 -3.65
CA PHE A 24 -3.63 -3.99 -4.68
C PHE A 24 -2.93 -5.33 -4.52
N ALA A 25 -3.63 -6.40 -4.90
CA ALA A 25 -3.15 -7.77 -4.80
C ALA A 25 -1.95 -8.08 -5.69
N GLY A 26 -1.84 -7.40 -6.83
CA GLY A 26 -0.75 -7.63 -7.79
C GLY A 26 0.63 -7.30 -7.25
N THR A 27 1.65 -7.72 -7.97
CA THR A 27 3.03 -7.29 -7.80
C THR A 27 3.35 -6.13 -8.72
N VAL A 28 4.50 -5.52 -8.54
CA VAL A 28 4.94 -4.37 -9.37
C VAL A 28 5.29 -4.74 -10.82
N GLY A 29 5.35 -6.06 -11.14
CA GLY A 29 5.78 -6.57 -12.44
C GLY A 29 7.29 -6.74 -12.56
N ASP A 30 7.72 -7.60 -13.48
CA ASP A 30 9.11 -7.98 -13.65
C ASP A 30 10.03 -6.79 -13.93
N GLY A 31 11.16 -6.74 -13.23
CA GLY A 31 12.16 -5.69 -13.39
C GLY A 31 11.74 -4.29 -12.93
N LYS A 32 10.55 -4.11 -12.36
CA LYS A 32 10.05 -2.81 -11.92
C LYS A 32 10.30 -2.56 -10.45
N LEU A 33 10.49 -1.29 -10.11
CA LEU A 33 10.62 -0.83 -8.74
C LEU A 33 9.34 -0.10 -8.32
N TYR A 34 8.80 -0.47 -7.17
CA TYR A 34 7.73 0.24 -6.50
C TYR A 34 8.22 0.71 -5.14
N GLY A 35 7.83 1.92 -4.76
CA GLY A 35 8.12 2.42 -3.43
C GLY A 35 7.01 3.33 -2.94
N TYR A 36 6.83 3.38 -1.62
CA TYR A 36 5.97 4.36 -0.99
C TYR A 36 6.53 4.79 0.36
N THR A 37 6.21 6.01 0.75
CA THR A 37 6.50 6.54 2.08
C THR A 37 5.29 7.29 2.60
N SER A 38 5.05 7.19 3.89
CA SER A 38 3.97 7.89 4.57
C SER A 38 4.39 8.44 5.92
N LEU A 39 3.84 9.59 6.26
CA LEU A 39 3.79 10.15 7.60
C LEU A 39 2.38 9.97 8.14
N LYS A 40 2.26 9.40 9.33
CA LYS A 40 1.02 9.23 10.06
C LYS A 40 1.09 10.08 11.32
N VAL A 41 0.08 10.87 11.56
CA VAL A 41 -0.01 11.72 12.75
C VAL A 41 -1.35 11.54 13.46
N ARG A 42 -1.32 11.57 14.78
CA ARG A 42 -2.48 11.63 15.66
C ARG A 42 -2.39 12.93 16.48
N PRO A 43 -2.98 14.03 15.99
CA PRO A 43 -2.79 15.35 16.62
C PRO A 43 -3.23 15.39 18.08
N GLY A 44 -4.30 14.66 18.43
CA GLY A 44 -4.85 14.65 19.80
C GLY A 44 -3.92 14.08 20.87
N ILE A 45 -2.93 13.26 20.50
CA ILE A 45 -1.97 12.65 21.44
C ILE A 45 -0.51 12.91 21.03
N ASN A 46 -0.29 13.80 20.07
CA ASN A 46 1.02 14.15 19.53
C ASN A 46 1.89 12.94 19.14
N ALA A 47 1.26 11.90 18.59
CA ALA A 47 1.95 10.70 18.12
C ALA A 47 2.23 10.81 16.61
N GLN A 48 3.45 10.43 16.23
CA GLN A 48 3.91 10.42 14.85
C GLN A 48 4.53 9.08 14.51
N GLU A 49 4.23 8.59 13.31
CA GLU A 49 4.79 7.35 12.75
C GLU A 49 5.19 7.58 11.30
N THR A 50 6.28 7.00 10.87
CA THR A 50 6.66 6.95 9.46
C THR A 50 6.72 5.51 8.97
N TYR A 51 6.35 5.31 7.73
CA TYR A 51 6.49 4.02 7.08
C TYR A 51 7.00 4.23 5.65
N SER A 52 8.03 3.50 5.28
CA SER A 52 8.58 3.48 3.92
C SER A 52 8.77 2.04 3.48
N CYS A 53 8.40 1.75 2.24
CA CYS A 53 8.51 0.43 1.66
C CYS A 53 9.03 0.52 0.23
N PHE A 54 9.92 -0.39 -0.13
CA PHE A 54 10.47 -0.53 -1.49
C PHE A 54 10.36 -1.99 -1.91
N GLN A 55 9.89 -2.23 -3.13
CA GLN A 55 9.69 -3.55 -3.68
C GLN A 55 10.24 -3.61 -5.11
N TYR A 56 10.90 -4.71 -5.44
CA TYR A 56 11.37 -5.03 -6.78
C TYR A 56 10.64 -6.27 -7.30
N GLY A 57 10.10 -6.16 -8.51
CA GLY A 57 9.38 -7.24 -9.17
C GLY A 57 10.31 -8.32 -9.73
N ILE A 58 9.96 -9.58 -9.48
CA ILE A 58 10.71 -10.77 -9.91
C ILE A 58 9.73 -11.66 -10.67
N GLY A 59 9.79 -11.62 -11.99
CA GLY A 59 8.79 -12.24 -12.84
C GLY A 59 7.39 -11.62 -12.65
N ASP A 60 6.36 -12.32 -13.11
CA ASP A 60 5.00 -11.77 -13.17
C ASP A 60 4.27 -11.80 -11.81
N HIS A 61 4.74 -12.61 -10.86
CA HIS A 61 3.96 -12.94 -9.67
C HIS A 61 4.68 -12.65 -8.36
N PHE A 62 5.98 -12.42 -8.36
CA PHE A 62 6.75 -12.18 -7.14
C PHE A 62 7.29 -10.76 -7.05
N ALA A 63 7.44 -10.30 -5.84
CA ALA A 63 8.27 -9.15 -5.51
C ALA A 63 9.00 -9.41 -4.19
N ALA A 64 10.22 -8.91 -4.11
CA ALA A 64 10.99 -8.87 -2.88
C ALA A 64 11.32 -7.42 -2.54
N GLY A 65 11.50 -7.12 -1.28
CA GLY A 65 11.76 -5.74 -0.88
C GLY A 65 12.07 -5.58 0.59
N THR A 66 11.99 -4.34 1.01
CA THR A 66 12.26 -3.94 2.38
C THR A 66 11.31 -2.85 2.82
N ASP A 67 11.04 -2.78 4.11
CA ASP A 67 10.32 -1.66 4.72
C ASP A 67 11.05 -1.13 5.96
N ILE A 68 10.75 0.10 6.30
CA ILE A 68 11.18 0.75 7.53
C ILE A 68 9.96 1.39 8.17
N TYR A 69 9.68 0.98 9.38
CA TYR A 69 8.65 1.58 10.22
C TYR A 69 9.32 2.27 11.42
N THR A 70 8.97 3.52 11.65
CA THR A 70 9.37 4.25 12.86
C THR A 70 8.12 4.75 13.57
N GLY A 71 7.92 4.30 14.78
CA GLY A 71 6.84 4.72 15.66
C GLY A 71 7.39 5.24 16.99
N VAL A 72 6.51 5.43 17.96
CA VAL A 72 6.88 5.94 19.27
C VAL A 72 7.89 4.99 19.96
N GLY A 73 9.14 5.42 20.02
CA GLY A 73 10.21 4.74 20.77
C GLY A 73 10.94 3.60 20.03
N SER A 74 10.55 3.23 18.81
CA SER A 74 11.21 2.12 18.11
C SER A 74 11.22 2.29 16.60
N THR A 75 12.29 1.81 15.98
CA THR A 75 12.43 1.71 14.52
C THR A 75 12.65 0.24 14.13
N TYR A 76 11.86 -0.22 13.17
CA TYR A 76 11.92 -1.60 12.68
C TYR A 76 12.30 -1.60 11.21
N TRP A 77 13.14 -2.54 10.83
CA TRP A 77 13.49 -2.83 9.46
C TRP A 77 12.95 -4.21 9.08
N GLY A 78 12.09 -4.25 8.08
CA GLY A 78 11.49 -5.47 7.57
C GLY A 78 12.06 -5.88 6.23
N PHE A 79 12.07 -7.18 5.98
CA PHE A 79 12.31 -7.77 4.67
C PHE A 79 11.04 -8.42 4.20
N LEU A 80 10.56 -8.07 3.02
CA LEU A 80 9.29 -8.59 2.54
C LEU A 80 9.46 -9.46 1.30
N VAL A 81 8.63 -10.49 1.24
CA VAL A 81 8.37 -11.25 0.02
C VAL A 81 6.87 -11.20 -0.23
N ARG A 82 6.51 -10.90 -1.46
CA ARG A 82 5.13 -10.81 -1.90
C ARG A 82 4.87 -11.68 -3.11
N TYR A 83 3.75 -12.35 -3.12
CA TYR A 83 3.18 -13.06 -4.25
C TYR A 83 1.86 -12.40 -4.63
N GLY A 84 1.59 -12.23 -5.92
CA GLY A 84 0.34 -11.66 -6.41
C GLY A 84 -0.12 -12.34 -7.69
N LEU A 85 -1.40 -12.62 -7.77
CA LEU A 85 -2.05 -13.27 -8.91
C LEU A 85 -3.28 -12.47 -9.34
N LYS A 86 -3.28 -11.98 -10.56
CA LYS A 86 -4.46 -11.42 -11.22
C LYS A 86 -5.18 -12.56 -11.94
N ILE A 87 -6.28 -13.05 -11.36
CA ILE A 87 -7.07 -14.15 -11.93
C ILE A 87 -7.87 -13.65 -13.12
N ASN A 88 -8.48 -12.49 -12.99
CA ASN A 88 -9.23 -11.80 -14.05
C ASN A 88 -9.37 -10.31 -13.68
N PRO A 89 -9.98 -9.45 -14.53
CA PRO A 89 -10.16 -8.04 -14.18
C PRO A 89 -10.97 -7.78 -12.89
N TRP A 90 -11.85 -8.69 -12.53
CA TRP A 90 -12.78 -8.56 -11.40
C TRP A 90 -12.21 -9.08 -10.09
N PHE A 91 -11.13 -9.89 -10.16
CA PHE A 91 -10.56 -10.51 -8.98
C PHE A 91 -9.06 -10.76 -9.12
N GLY A 92 -8.31 -10.27 -8.15
CA GLY A 92 -6.92 -10.58 -7.90
C GLY A 92 -6.71 -10.90 -6.43
N ILE A 93 -5.70 -11.73 -6.13
CA ILE A 93 -5.31 -12.11 -4.79
C ILE A 93 -3.79 -12.05 -4.65
N GLY A 94 -3.32 -11.67 -3.48
CA GLY A 94 -1.89 -11.66 -3.17
C GLY A 94 -1.65 -11.92 -1.70
N ALA A 95 -0.44 -12.34 -1.39
CA ALA A 95 0.02 -12.56 -0.03
C ALA A 95 1.41 -11.95 0.17
N GLN A 96 1.68 -11.52 1.39
CA GLN A 96 2.97 -10.95 1.78
C GLN A 96 3.38 -11.48 3.14
N VAL A 97 4.68 -11.70 3.33
CA VAL A 97 5.29 -12.00 4.61
C VAL A 97 6.44 -11.03 4.84
N THR A 98 6.51 -10.48 6.05
CA THR A 98 7.52 -9.47 6.42
C THR A 98 8.07 -9.77 7.82
N PRO A 99 9.20 -10.50 7.95
CA PRO A 99 9.97 -10.51 9.19
C PRO A 99 10.60 -9.16 9.44
N SER A 100 10.53 -8.68 10.67
CA SER A 100 10.97 -7.35 11.10
C SER A 100 11.95 -7.41 12.26
N PHE A 101 12.95 -6.55 12.22
CA PHE A 101 14.06 -6.48 13.16
C PHE A 101 14.09 -5.09 13.80
N ASN A 102 14.30 -5.05 15.12
CA ASN A 102 14.37 -3.80 15.86
C ASN A 102 15.76 -3.17 15.73
N LEU A 103 15.85 -1.99 15.12
CA LEU A 103 17.11 -1.26 14.96
C LEU A 103 17.62 -0.65 16.28
N ASN A 104 16.74 -0.41 17.23
CA ASN A 104 17.09 0.12 18.55
C ASN A 104 17.61 -0.98 19.50
N ASP A 105 17.43 -2.26 19.14
CA ASP A 105 17.91 -3.42 19.90
C ASP A 105 18.89 -4.27 19.07
N SER A 106 19.97 -3.65 18.61
CA SER A 106 21.08 -4.30 17.89
C SER A 106 20.63 -5.17 16.71
N PHE A 107 19.61 -4.74 15.97
CA PHE A 107 19.05 -5.47 14.83
C PHE A 107 18.48 -6.86 15.20
N LYS A 108 17.93 -6.96 16.39
CA LYS A 108 17.34 -8.21 16.85
C LYS A 108 15.98 -8.45 16.18
N TYR A 109 15.74 -9.71 15.81
CA TYR A 109 14.42 -10.14 15.33
C TYR A 109 13.33 -9.76 16.35
N SER A 110 12.23 -9.18 15.87
CA SER A 110 11.14 -8.69 16.71
C SER A 110 9.84 -9.43 16.43
N TYR A 111 9.33 -9.35 15.20
CA TYR A 111 8.07 -9.96 14.82
C TYR A 111 8.03 -10.27 13.31
N THR A 112 7.05 -11.07 12.92
CA THR A 112 6.72 -11.28 11.50
C THR A 112 5.25 -10.97 11.26
N THR A 113 4.97 -10.14 10.26
CA THR A 113 3.60 -9.90 9.79
C THR A 113 3.31 -10.68 8.52
N GLY A 114 2.08 -11.17 8.41
CA GLY A 114 1.49 -11.66 7.18
C GLY A 114 0.43 -10.68 6.67
N ALA A 115 0.22 -10.66 5.36
CA ALA A 115 -0.89 -9.93 4.78
C ALA A 115 -1.49 -10.70 3.60
N ILE A 116 -2.80 -10.59 3.46
CA ILE A 116 -3.54 -11.04 2.28
C ILE A 116 -4.17 -9.82 1.64
N TYR A 117 -4.03 -9.72 0.32
CA TYR A 117 -4.57 -8.63 -0.48
C TYR A 117 -5.56 -9.20 -1.49
N MET A 118 -6.70 -8.56 -1.62
CA MET A 118 -7.68 -8.85 -2.65
C MET A 118 -8.15 -7.56 -3.30
N ASN A 119 -8.38 -7.58 -4.58
CA ASN A 119 -8.94 -6.43 -5.29
C ASN A 119 -9.60 -6.84 -6.60
N GLY A 120 -10.43 -5.95 -7.13
CA GLY A 120 -11.05 -6.14 -8.43
C GLY A 120 -11.73 -4.88 -8.93
N GLN A 121 -11.98 -4.88 -10.23
CA GLN A 121 -12.78 -3.85 -10.87
C GLN A 121 -14.27 -4.14 -10.62
N ILE A 122 -15.08 -3.09 -10.47
CA ILE A 122 -16.55 -3.19 -10.41
C ILE A 122 -17.17 -2.76 -11.74
N THR A 123 -16.54 -1.80 -12.42
CA THR A 123 -16.95 -1.34 -13.75
C THR A 123 -16.00 -1.84 -14.83
N LYS A 124 -16.51 -2.03 -16.06
CA LYS A 124 -15.72 -2.52 -17.20
C LYS A 124 -14.54 -1.61 -17.57
N ASP A 125 -14.68 -0.30 -17.33
CA ASP A 125 -13.64 0.69 -17.59
C ASP A 125 -12.60 0.78 -16.43
N GLY A 126 -12.77 -0.03 -15.39
CA GLY A 126 -11.87 -0.10 -14.23
C GLY A 126 -11.86 1.12 -13.33
N LYS A 127 -12.73 2.10 -13.58
CA LYS A 127 -12.74 3.31 -12.75
C LYS A 127 -13.26 3.09 -11.36
N LEU A 128 -14.34 2.32 -11.21
CA LEU A 128 -14.83 1.88 -9.91
C LEU A 128 -14.22 0.53 -9.58
N PHE A 129 -13.58 0.44 -8.43
CA PHE A 129 -12.88 -0.75 -7.95
C PHE A 129 -13.04 -0.93 -6.45
N TRP A 130 -12.74 -2.12 -5.99
CA TRP A 130 -12.68 -2.47 -4.58
C TRP A 130 -11.31 -3.07 -4.25
N CYS A 131 -10.90 -2.95 -3.00
CA CYS A 131 -9.75 -3.66 -2.45
C CYS A 131 -9.95 -3.99 -0.97
N SER A 132 -9.36 -5.09 -0.55
CA SER A 132 -9.36 -5.58 0.83
C SER A 132 -7.97 -6.05 1.20
N ASN A 133 -7.52 -5.69 2.39
CA ASN A 133 -6.24 -6.08 2.95
C ASN A 133 -6.44 -6.62 4.34
N THR A 134 -5.97 -7.82 4.60
CA THR A 134 -5.97 -8.40 5.94
C THR A 134 -4.55 -8.57 6.43
N TRP A 135 -4.22 -7.95 7.55
CA TRP A 135 -2.92 -8.02 8.22
C TRP A 135 -3.02 -8.82 9.51
N PHE A 136 -2.03 -9.65 9.78
CA PHE A 136 -1.98 -10.51 10.95
C PHE A 136 -0.54 -10.79 11.38
N GLY A 137 -0.34 -11.06 12.68
CA GLY A 137 0.93 -11.54 13.22
C GLY A 137 1.12 -13.03 12.95
N LEU A 138 2.35 -13.42 12.62
CA LEU A 138 2.75 -14.82 12.41
C LEU A 138 3.59 -15.38 13.56
N ASN A 139 3.90 -14.59 14.57
CA ASN A 139 4.64 -15.04 15.73
C ASN A 139 3.77 -15.93 16.63
N LYS A 140 4.42 -16.84 17.34
CA LYS A 140 3.75 -17.74 18.31
C LYS A 140 2.99 -16.95 19.41
N ASP A 141 3.56 -15.81 19.81
CA ASP A 141 3.01 -14.93 20.84
C ASP A 141 2.26 -13.73 20.24
N ALA A 142 2.05 -13.71 18.91
CA ALA A 142 1.25 -12.68 18.29
C ALA A 142 -0.17 -12.80 18.83
N ASP A 143 -0.68 -11.68 19.29
CA ASP A 143 -2.13 -11.57 19.49
C ASP A 143 -2.81 -11.97 18.20
N ASN A 144 -3.72 -12.94 18.23
CA ASN A 144 -4.48 -13.39 17.06
C ASN A 144 -5.41 -12.29 16.54
N THR A 145 -4.88 -11.08 16.43
CA THR A 145 -5.58 -9.90 15.96
C THR A 145 -5.39 -9.79 14.47
N TYR A 146 -6.48 -9.71 13.75
CA TYR A 146 -6.51 -9.43 12.33
C TYR A 146 -7.00 -8.02 12.14
N THR A 147 -6.28 -7.22 11.37
CA THR A 147 -6.77 -5.90 10.95
C THR A 147 -7.14 -5.98 9.48
N ASN A 148 -8.38 -5.74 9.16
CA ASN A 148 -8.88 -5.73 7.80
C ASN A 148 -9.22 -4.29 7.37
N TRP A 149 -8.85 -3.97 6.14
CA TRP A 149 -9.06 -2.68 5.49
C TRP A 149 -9.81 -2.93 4.20
N GLU A 150 -11.01 -2.40 4.10
CA GLU A 150 -11.86 -2.56 2.93
C GLU A 150 -12.17 -1.22 2.32
N TYR A 151 -12.01 -1.10 1.01
CA TYR A 151 -12.14 0.16 0.29
C TYR A 151 -12.92 0.01 -0.99
N LEU A 152 -13.67 1.07 -1.30
CA LEU A 152 -14.16 1.38 -2.63
C LEU A 152 -13.46 2.64 -3.14
N GLY A 153 -13.00 2.61 -4.37
CA GLY A 153 -12.35 3.74 -5.02
C GLY A 153 -12.91 4.02 -6.40
N TYR A 154 -12.91 5.30 -6.77
CA TYR A 154 -13.31 5.71 -8.12
C TYR A 154 -12.28 6.66 -8.71
N THR A 155 -11.80 6.37 -9.92
CA THR A 155 -10.77 7.16 -10.60
C THR A 155 -11.39 8.13 -11.59
N PHE A 156 -11.18 9.44 -11.34
CA PHE A 156 -11.53 10.54 -12.24
C PHE A 156 -10.30 10.96 -13.05
N LYS A 157 -10.43 11.10 -14.35
CA LYS A 157 -9.40 11.72 -15.20
C LYS A 157 -9.42 13.24 -15.04
N ALA A 158 -8.25 13.83 -14.80
CA ALA A 158 -8.02 15.27 -14.68
C ALA A 158 -6.91 15.69 -15.66
N GLY A 159 -7.23 15.78 -16.94
CA GLY A 159 -6.25 15.99 -18.01
C GLY A 159 -5.28 14.81 -18.14
N LYS A 160 -3.98 15.07 -17.94
CA LYS A 160 -2.91 14.04 -17.92
C LYS A 160 -2.81 13.30 -16.58
N ASN A 161 -3.47 13.80 -15.57
CA ASN A 161 -3.44 13.30 -14.21
C ASN A 161 -4.73 12.54 -13.87
N SER A 162 -4.82 12.01 -12.67
CA SER A 162 -6.08 11.47 -12.14
C SER A 162 -6.22 11.73 -10.65
N ILE A 163 -7.46 11.74 -10.19
CA ILE A 163 -7.82 11.82 -8.79
C ILE A 163 -8.62 10.56 -8.47
N THR A 164 -8.24 9.85 -7.42
CA THR A 164 -8.91 8.63 -6.98
C THR A 164 -9.34 8.78 -5.53
N PRO A 165 -10.53 9.34 -5.26
CA PRO A 165 -11.12 9.27 -3.93
C PRO A 165 -11.45 7.82 -3.57
N MET A 166 -11.28 7.51 -2.28
CA MET A 166 -11.57 6.21 -1.70
C MET A 166 -12.28 6.37 -0.36
N ILE A 167 -13.20 5.47 -0.11
CA ILE A 167 -13.90 5.35 1.18
C ILE A 167 -13.86 3.90 1.60
N GLY A 168 -13.76 3.65 2.89
CA GLY A 168 -13.70 2.29 3.36
C GLY A 168 -13.91 2.15 4.86
N ALA A 169 -13.77 0.93 5.32
CA ALA A 169 -13.83 0.55 6.71
C ALA A 169 -12.54 -0.14 7.13
N ILE A 170 -12.14 0.14 8.36
CA ILE A 170 -11.07 -0.59 9.05
C ILE A 170 -11.74 -1.32 10.20
N HIS A 171 -11.47 -2.62 10.32
CA HIS A 171 -11.96 -3.37 11.46
C HIS A 171 -10.93 -4.40 11.96
N SER A 172 -10.93 -4.60 13.24
CA SER A 172 -10.09 -5.61 13.89
C SER A 172 -10.95 -6.78 14.33
N TRP A 173 -10.48 -7.99 14.03
CA TRP A 173 -11.16 -9.23 14.33
C TRP A 173 -10.41 -9.94 15.46
N LYS A 174 -10.90 -9.86 16.65
CA LYS A 174 -10.51 -10.82 17.69
C LYS A 174 -11.71 -11.16 18.56
N PHE A 175 -12.16 -10.26 19.36
CA PHE A 175 -13.29 -10.44 20.26
C PHE A 175 -14.15 -9.18 20.34
N GLU A 176 -13.58 -8.05 19.95
CA GLU A 176 -14.29 -6.79 19.80
C GLU A 176 -14.22 -6.38 18.33
N GLN A 177 -15.38 -6.28 17.72
CA GLN A 177 -15.50 -5.76 16.37
C GLN A 177 -15.47 -4.23 16.43
N ASP A 178 -14.28 -3.67 16.39
CA ASP A 178 -14.11 -2.24 16.28
C ASP A 178 -14.07 -1.88 14.80
N VAL A 179 -15.18 -1.35 14.28
CA VAL A 179 -15.29 -0.89 12.91
C VAL A 179 -15.12 0.61 12.87
N ASP A 180 -14.21 1.10 12.06
CA ASP A 180 -13.98 2.52 11.88
C ASP A 180 -14.02 2.94 10.41
N LEU A 181 -14.36 4.20 10.18
CA LEU A 181 -14.40 4.80 8.85
C LEU A 181 -13.01 5.27 8.44
N THR A 182 -12.67 5.03 7.18
CA THR A 182 -11.49 5.60 6.53
C THR A 182 -11.88 6.27 5.22
N VAL A 183 -11.33 7.45 4.97
CA VAL A 183 -11.54 8.22 3.75
C VAL A 183 -10.22 8.76 3.27
N GLY A 184 -9.96 8.72 1.97
CA GLY A 184 -8.74 9.25 1.41
C GLY A 184 -8.84 9.55 -0.07
N ALA A 185 -7.76 10.09 -0.61
CA ALA A 185 -7.64 10.33 -2.03
C ALA A 185 -6.19 10.21 -2.49
N TYR A 186 -6.02 9.73 -3.71
CA TYR A 186 -4.76 9.75 -4.45
C TYR A 186 -4.84 10.77 -5.57
N TYR A 187 -3.77 11.54 -5.74
CA TYR A 187 -3.55 12.37 -6.92
C TYR A 187 -2.37 11.82 -7.70
N SER A 188 -2.63 11.31 -8.89
CA SER A 188 -1.64 10.64 -9.74
C SER A 188 -1.05 11.60 -10.77
N ILE A 189 0.29 11.70 -10.80
CA ILE A 189 1.07 12.54 -11.72
C ILE A 189 2.15 11.66 -12.36
N GLY A 190 1.93 11.20 -13.60
CA GLY A 190 2.86 10.30 -14.26
C GLY A 190 3.06 9.00 -13.46
N LYS A 191 4.28 8.80 -12.97
CA LYS A 191 4.66 7.59 -12.19
C LYS A 191 4.52 7.76 -10.68
N PHE A 192 4.01 8.89 -10.21
CA PHE A 192 3.88 9.22 -8.79
C PHE A 192 2.43 9.38 -8.39
N ASN A 193 2.12 8.99 -7.17
CA ASN A 193 0.89 9.37 -6.48
C ASN A 193 1.25 10.17 -5.22
N ILE A 194 0.51 11.23 -4.97
CA ILE A 194 0.47 11.89 -3.66
C ILE A 194 -0.86 11.49 -3.04
N TYR A 195 -0.87 11.11 -1.77
CA TYR A 195 -2.10 10.70 -1.12
C TYR A 195 -2.27 11.29 0.27
N LEU A 196 -3.54 11.42 0.63
CA LEU A 196 -3.98 11.85 1.96
C LEU A 196 -5.11 10.93 2.43
N TRP A 197 -5.02 10.45 3.65
CA TRP A 197 -6.01 9.63 4.31
C TRP A 197 -6.37 10.16 5.68
N GLY A 198 -7.64 10.04 6.05
CA GLY A 198 -8.11 10.14 7.42
C GLY A 198 -8.66 8.78 7.85
N ASN A 199 -8.23 8.31 9.00
CA ASN A 199 -8.61 7.03 9.59
C ASN A 199 -9.08 7.23 11.02
N ASP A 200 -9.75 6.24 11.56
CA ASP A 200 -10.17 6.22 12.96
C ASP A 200 -11.12 7.40 13.32
N PHE A 201 -12.02 7.75 12.40
CA PHE A 201 -12.92 8.91 12.56
C PHE A 201 -13.89 8.78 13.73
N PHE A 202 -14.20 7.56 14.14
CA PHE A 202 -15.10 7.30 15.28
C PHE A 202 -14.35 7.19 16.62
N LYS A 203 -13.02 7.38 16.60
CA LYS A 203 -12.18 7.38 17.80
C LYS A 203 -11.85 8.80 18.25
N ASP A 204 -11.54 8.95 19.53
CA ASP A 204 -11.18 10.25 20.13
C ASP A 204 -9.96 10.91 19.48
N ASN A 205 -9.07 10.12 18.89
CA ASN A 205 -7.84 10.59 18.26
C ASN A 205 -7.73 10.09 16.81
N PRO A 206 -8.43 10.72 15.86
CA PRO A 206 -8.35 10.35 14.45
C PRO A 206 -6.92 10.48 13.93
N ARG A 207 -6.59 9.64 12.97
CA ARG A 207 -5.27 9.58 12.35
C ARG A 207 -5.30 10.18 10.96
N ILE A 208 -4.35 11.06 10.68
CA ILE A 208 -4.09 11.61 9.35
C ILE A 208 -2.84 10.91 8.79
N VAL A 209 -2.92 10.47 7.56
CA VAL A 209 -1.82 9.83 6.82
C VAL A 209 -1.59 10.59 5.53
N ALA A 210 -0.41 11.13 5.35
CA ALA A 210 0.02 11.75 4.11
C ALA A 210 1.22 10.98 3.53
N GLY A 211 1.27 10.84 2.23
CA GLY A 211 2.39 10.12 1.64
C GLY A 211 2.51 10.25 0.13
N VAL A 212 3.53 9.59 -0.37
CA VAL A 212 3.85 9.52 -1.80
C VAL A 212 4.17 8.07 -2.13
N ASP A 213 3.71 7.61 -3.27
CA ASP A 213 4.18 6.37 -3.88
C ASP A 213 4.64 6.57 -5.33
N PHE A 214 5.41 5.64 -5.83
CA PHE A 214 5.90 5.64 -7.21
C PHE A 214 6.06 4.23 -7.75
N ALA A 215 5.94 4.09 -9.08
CA ALA A 215 6.27 2.88 -9.82
C ALA A 215 7.19 3.21 -11.01
N LEU A 216 8.38 2.59 -11.04
CA LEU A 216 9.42 2.84 -12.04
C LEU A 216 9.71 1.61 -12.89
#